data_c00bd8417aaa44d8a907294e1e3db4dd
#
_entry.id   c00bd8417aaa44d8a907294e1e3db4dd
#
_cell.length_a   1.000
_cell.length_b   1.000
_cell.length_c   1.000
_cell.angle_alpha   90.00
_cell.angle_beta   90.00
_cell.angle_gamma   90.00
#
_symmetry.space_group_name_H-M   'P 1'
#
loop_
_entity.id
_entity.type
_entity.pdbx_description
1 polymer ?
#
loop_
_entity_poly.entity_id
_entity_poly.type
_entity_poly.pdbx_seq_one_letter_code
_entity_poly.pdbx_strand_id
1 'polypeptide(L)'
;MSAFKDHFFQTQDGLRLYARDYPGPDNSAPVVLCLHGLTRNSRDFQDLAPALTEDFRVLVAEQRGRGRSDYDDDASRYALLQYVEDMRGMLSSLEIERVAIVGTSMGGLMTFALNALYPGLVTRAVINDIGPEIAEAGLNRI
;
A
#
# COMPACT_ATOMS: atom_id res chain seq x y z
N MET A 1 5.12 -6.45 -22.59
CA MET A 1 4.87 -5.00 -22.49
C MET A 1 4.48 -4.66 -21.05
N SER A 2 5.12 -3.67 -20.46
CA SER A 2 4.81 -3.26 -19.09
C SER A 2 3.49 -2.53 -19.06
N ALA A 3 2.58 -2.99 -18.17
CA ALA A 3 1.29 -2.35 -17.96
C ALA A 3 1.36 -1.23 -16.91
N PHE A 4 2.51 -1.03 -16.28
CA PHE A 4 2.71 -0.07 -15.20
C PHE A 4 3.96 0.76 -15.40
N LYS A 5 4.02 1.88 -14.69
CA LYS A 5 5.22 2.70 -14.58
C LYS A 5 5.84 2.48 -13.20
N ASP A 6 7.18 2.51 -13.14
CA ASP A 6 7.89 2.54 -11.88
C ASP A 6 7.72 3.91 -11.24
N HIS A 7 7.26 3.94 -10.00
CA HIS A 7 7.11 5.18 -9.26
C HIS A 7 7.96 5.11 -7.99
N PHE A 8 8.80 6.12 -7.79
CA PHE A 8 9.60 6.26 -6.58
C PHE A 8 9.22 7.54 -5.86
N PHE A 9 9.18 7.49 -4.54
CA PHE A 9 8.99 8.69 -3.74
C PHE A 9 9.92 8.66 -2.54
N GLN A 10 10.23 9.85 -2.03
CA GLN A 10 11.10 9.98 -0.87
C GLN A 10 10.26 10.20 0.36
N THR A 11 10.51 9.40 1.40
CA THR A 11 9.87 9.56 2.70
C THR A 11 10.43 10.76 3.44
N GLN A 12 9.74 11.19 4.49
CA GLN A 12 10.18 12.31 5.31
C GLN A 12 11.55 12.05 5.95
N ASP A 13 11.84 10.80 6.31
CA ASP A 13 13.12 10.40 6.89
C ASP A 13 14.18 10.00 5.85
N GLY A 14 13.91 10.24 4.56
CA GLY A 14 14.93 10.18 3.51
C GLY A 14 15.05 8.85 2.75
N LEU A 15 14.19 7.87 3.01
CA LEU A 15 14.19 6.63 2.25
C LEU A 15 13.49 6.81 0.90
N ARG A 16 13.96 6.06 -0.09
CA ARG A 16 13.34 5.97 -1.40
C ARG A 16 12.49 4.71 -1.45
N LEU A 17 11.18 4.89 -1.57
CA LEU A 17 10.23 3.79 -1.64
C LEU A 17 9.67 3.65 -3.06
N TYR A 18 9.19 2.46 -3.38
CA TYR A 18 8.75 2.08 -4.72
C TYR A 18 7.27 1.72 -4.73
N ALA A 19 6.63 2.05 -5.85
CA ALA A 19 5.29 1.56 -6.16
C ALA A 19 5.18 1.31 -7.67
N ARG A 20 4.37 0.33 -8.05
CA ARG A 20 3.91 0.19 -9.42
C ARG A 20 2.72 1.10 -9.61
N ASP A 21 2.76 1.90 -10.65
CA ASP A 21 1.65 2.80 -11.02
C ASP A 21 1.03 2.29 -12.30
N TYR A 22 -0.13 1.66 -12.18
CA TYR A 22 -0.92 1.19 -13.32
C TYR A 22 -1.89 2.28 -13.72
N PRO A 23 -1.70 2.94 -14.88
CA PRO A 23 -2.60 4.01 -15.31
C PRO A 23 -4.03 3.50 -15.49
N GLY A 24 -4.99 4.30 -15.07
CA GLY A 24 -6.40 4.05 -15.34
C GLY A 24 -6.81 4.51 -16.73
N PRO A 25 -8.12 4.51 -17.01
CA PRO A 25 -8.63 4.89 -18.33
C PRO A 25 -8.37 6.36 -18.66
N ASP A 26 -8.28 7.23 -17.65
CA ASP A 26 -7.98 8.64 -17.82
C ASP A 26 -7.44 9.24 -16.50
N ASN A 27 -7.11 10.54 -16.52
CA ASN A 27 -6.51 11.21 -15.37
C ASN A 27 -7.47 11.44 -14.20
N SER A 28 -8.77 11.24 -14.42
CA SER A 28 -9.79 11.40 -13.38
C SER A 28 -10.21 10.07 -12.75
N ALA A 29 -9.63 8.96 -13.19
CA ALA A 29 -9.99 7.64 -12.67
C ALA A 29 -9.75 7.57 -11.16
N PRO A 30 -10.69 6.98 -10.40
CA PRO A 30 -10.47 6.77 -8.98
C PRO A 30 -9.29 5.83 -8.75
N VAL A 31 -8.64 5.98 -7.60
CA VAL A 31 -7.39 5.27 -7.29
C VAL A 31 -7.66 4.11 -6.34
N VAL A 32 -7.05 2.97 -6.65
CA VAL A 32 -6.98 1.81 -5.76
C VAL A 32 -5.53 1.66 -5.31
N LEU A 33 -5.31 1.57 -4.01
CA LEU A 33 -4.01 1.28 -3.41
C LEU A 33 -4.00 -0.17 -2.95
N CYS A 34 -3.02 -0.94 -3.43
CA CYS A 34 -2.82 -2.33 -3.04
C CYS A 34 -1.65 -2.43 -2.05
N LEU A 35 -1.89 -3.05 -0.90
CA LEU A 35 -0.94 -3.17 0.20
C LEU A 35 -0.66 -4.63 0.51
N HIS A 36 0.60 -5.02 0.39
CA HIS A 36 1.06 -6.41 0.57
C HIS A 36 1.19 -6.80 2.06
N GLY A 37 1.35 -8.10 2.29
CA GLY A 37 1.61 -8.66 3.62
C GLY A 37 3.05 -8.47 4.08
N LEU A 38 3.34 -8.89 5.31
CA LEU A 38 4.58 -8.61 6.04
C LEU A 38 5.85 -8.95 5.26
N THR A 39 5.89 -10.13 4.62
CA THR A 39 7.07 -10.63 3.92
C THR A 39 6.90 -10.63 2.39
N ARG A 40 5.93 -9.89 1.89
CA ARG A 40 5.55 -9.91 0.49
C ARG A 40 6.01 -8.64 -0.25
N ASN A 41 5.56 -8.49 -1.47
CA ASN A 41 5.90 -7.35 -2.33
C ASN A 41 4.82 -7.14 -3.39
N SER A 42 5.08 -6.24 -4.33
CA SER A 42 4.11 -5.85 -5.36
C SER A 42 3.69 -6.98 -6.31
N ARG A 43 4.46 -8.05 -6.41
CA ARG A 43 4.13 -9.18 -7.29
C ARG A 43 2.84 -9.88 -6.90
N ASP A 44 2.45 -9.77 -5.64
CA ASP A 44 1.20 -10.39 -5.16
C ASP A 44 -0.03 -9.83 -5.88
N PHE A 45 0.08 -8.65 -6.48
CA PHE A 45 -1.02 -7.98 -7.17
C PHE A 45 -0.84 -7.95 -8.69
N GLN A 46 0.11 -8.70 -9.23
CA GLN A 46 0.43 -8.64 -10.66
C GLN A 46 -0.71 -9.11 -11.57
N ASP A 47 -1.61 -9.93 -11.05
CA ASP A 47 -2.79 -10.38 -11.78
C ASP A 47 -4.01 -9.51 -11.50
N LEU A 48 -4.19 -9.07 -10.26
CA LEU A 48 -5.33 -8.24 -9.86
C LEU A 48 -5.23 -6.82 -10.41
N ALA A 49 -4.07 -6.19 -10.31
CA ALA A 49 -3.93 -4.79 -10.68
C ALA A 49 -4.30 -4.51 -12.14
N PRO A 50 -3.80 -5.27 -13.12
CA PRO A 50 -4.22 -5.05 -14.51
C PRO A 50 -5.72 -5.21 -14.73
N ALA A 51 -6.35 -6.14 -14.02
CA ALA A 51 -7.79 -6.37 -14.14
C ALA A 51 -8.63 -5.18 -13.67
N LEU A 52 -8.09 -4.35 -12.77
CA LEU A 52 -8.79 -3.17 -12.25
C LEU A 52 -8.61 -1.93 -13.11
N THR A 53 -7.70 -1.93 -14.07
CA THR A 53 -7.32 -0.70 -14.80
C THR A 53 -8.36 -0.24 -15.83
N GLU A 54 -9.39 -1.02 -16.10
CA GLU A 54 -10.51 -0.56 -16.92
C GLU A 54 -11.27 0.61 -16.27
N ASP A 55 -11.29 0.62 -14.94
CA ASP A 55 -12.06 1.59 -14.16
C ASP A 55 -11.21 2.43 -13.21
N PHE A 56 -10.00 1.97 -12.85
CA PHE A 56 -9.20 2.56 -11.78
C PHE A 56 -7.75 2.78 -12.20
N ARG A 57 -7.14 3.81 -11.62
CA ARG A 57 -5.68 3.87 -11.49
C ARG A 57 -5.30 3.01 -10.30
N VAL A 58 -4.30 2.14 -10.44
CA VAL A 58 -3.91 1.21 -9.37
C VAL A 58 -2.47 1.47 -8.97
N LEU A 59 -2.26 1.74 -7.69
CA LEU A 59 -0.94 1.89 -7.09
C LEU A 59 -0.65 0.65 -6.25
N VAL A 60 0.44 -0.03 -6.53
CA VAL A 60 0.87 -1.20 -5.77
C VAL A 60 2.16 -0.86 -5.08
N ALA A 61 2.08 -0.50 -3.80
CA ALA A 61 3.21 -0.01 -3.04
C ALA A 61 4.03 -1.14 -2.43
N GLU A 62 5.34 -0.93 -2.34
CA GLU A 62 6.25 -1.79 -1.58
C GLU A 62 6.72 -1.03 -0.35
N GLN A 63 6.50 -1.63 0.83
CA GLN A 63 6.88 -1.01 2.09
C GLN A 63 8.40 -0.98 2.25
N ARG A 64 8.90 -0.13 3.17
CA ARG A 64 10.34 -0.07 3.42
C ARG A 64 10.90 -1.45 3.71
N GLY A 65 12.03 -1.77 3.13
CA GLY A 65 12.71 -3.06 3.26
C GLY A 65 12.16 -4.19 2.40
N ARG A 66 11.16 -3.92 1.54
CA ARG A 66 10.58 -4.94 0.65
C ARG A 66 10.74 -4.54 -0.81
N GLY A 67 10.92 -5.54 -1.65
CA GLY A 67 10.99 -5.32 -3.09
C GLY A 67 12.07 -4.32 -3.46
N ARG A 68 11.68 -3.28 -4.19
CA ARG A 68 12.59 -2.23 -4.67
C ARG A 68 12.66 -1.01 -3.74
N SER A 69 11.94 -1.04 -2.63
CA SER A 69 12.03 0.01 -1.62
C SER A 69 13.30 -0.11 -0.80
N ASP A 70 13.85 1.04 -0.37
CA ASP A 70 15.06 1.06 0.46
C ASP A 70 14.87 0.33 1.78
N TYR A 71 15.96 -0.28 2.27
CA TYR A 71 16.02 -0.78 3.64
C TYR A 71 16.29 0.38 4.60
N ASP A 72 15.74 0.24 5.81
CA ASP A 72 15.99 1.18 6.89
C ASP A 72 16.98 0.56 7.86
N ASP A 73 18.05 1.28 8.19
CA ASP A 73 19.07 0.82 9.14
C ASP A 73 18.53 0.79 10.58
N ASP A 74 17.46 1.54 10.86
CA ASP A 74 16.83 1.54 12.17
C ASP A 74 15.68 0.53 12.19
N ALA A 75 15.91 -0.62 12.83
CA ALA A 75 14.93 -1.69 12.93
C ALA A 75 13.64 -1.27 13.62
N SER A 76 13.68 -0.26 14.50
CA SER A 76 12.49 0.21 15.22
C SER A 76 11.47 0.89 14.30
N ARG A 77 11.89 1.33 13.12
CA ARG A 77 11.00 1.96 12.14
C ARG A 77 10.27 0.95 11.23
N TYR A 78 10.57 -0.34 11.36
CA TYR A 78 9.75 -1.39 10.73
C TYR A 78 8.52 -1.65 11.59
N ALA A 79 7.60 -0.71 11.57
CA ALA A 79 6.44 -0.69 12.44
C ALA A 79 5.20 -0.23 11.66
N LEU A 80 4.04 -0.72 12.09
CA LEU A 80 2.77 -0.45 11.41
C LEU A 80 2.52 1.05 11.19
N LEU A 81 2.71 1.87 12.23
CA LEU A 81 2.46 3.31 12.13
C LEU A 81 3.43 3.99 11.16
N GLN A 82 4.66 3.51 11.06
CA GLN A 82 5.62 4.04 10.09
C GLN A 82 5.16 3.72 8.67
N TYR A 83 4.70 2.50 8.41
CA TYR A 83 4.18 2.12 7.09
C TYR A 83 2.96 2.96 6.71
N VAL A 84 2.10 3.23 7.67
CA VAL A 84 0.92 4.08 7.48
C VAL A 84 1.34 5.50 7.09
N GLU A 85 2.31 6.08 7.79
CA GLU A 85 2.82 7.40 7.47
C GLU A 85 3.51 7.44 6.10
N ASP A 86 4.25 6.38 5.75
CA ASP A 86 4.87 6.28 4.43
C ASP A 86 3.80 6.31 3.32
N MET A 87 2.72 5.58 3.49
CA MET A 87 1.64 5.55 2.50
C MET A 87 0.90 6.88 2.44
N ARG A 88 0.65 7.51 3.59
CA ARG A 88 0.05 8.84 3.63
C ARG A 88 0.93 9.84 2.87
N GLY A 89 2.23 9.77 3.08
CA GLY A 89 3.19 10.63 2.37
C GLY A 89 3.18 10.41 0.87
N MET A 90 3.14 9.14 0.42
CA MET A 90 3.06 8.82 -1.01
C MET A 90 1.80 9.40 -1.63
N LEU A 91 0.65 9.15 -1.02
CA LEU A 91 -0.63 9.65 -1.53
C LEU A 91 -0.66 11.16 -1.59
N SER A 92 -0.14 11.82 -0.56
CA SER A 92 -0.04 13.28 -0.51
C SER A 92 0.85 13.82 -1.62
N SER A 93 2.00 13.18 -1.89
CA SER A 93 2.92 13.59 -2.96
C SER A 93 2.30 13.46 -4.34
N LEU A 94 1.35 12.54 -4.51
CA LEU A 94 0.61 12.33 -5.75
C LEU A 94 -0.71 13.12 -5.80
N GLU A 95 -0.96 13.95 -4.78
CA GLU A 95 -2.18 14.75 -4.66
C GLU A 95 -3.46 13.88 -4.65
N ILE A 96 -3.37 12.69 -4.04
CA ILE A 96 -4.50 11.77 -3.91
C ILE A 96 -5.11 11.96 -2.52
N GLU A 97 -6.35 12.45 -2.47
CA GLU A 97 -7.05 12.74 -1.22
C GLU A 97 -7.99 11.61 -0.80
N ARG A 98 -8.38 10.75 -1.72
CA ARG A 98 -9.30 9.63 -1.48
C ARG A 98 -8.81 8.41 -2.24
N VAL A 99 -8.91 7.25 -1.60
CA VAL A 99 -8.41 6.01 -2.16
C VAL A 99 -9.26 4.83 -1.69
N ALA A 100 -9.49 3.89 -2.60
CA ALA A 100 -9.94 2.56 -2.22
C ALA A 100 -8.70 1.71 -1.94
N ILE A 101 -8.77 0.76 -1.02
CA ILE A 101 -7.62 -0.05 -0.65
C ILE A 101 -7.97 -1.54 -0.77
N VAL A 102 -7.04 -2.30 -1.34
CA VAL A 102 -7.02 -3.76 -1.23
C VAL A 102 -5.82 -4.10 -0.34
N GLY A 103 -6.10 -4.54 0.87
CA GLY A 103 -5.05 -4.83 1.86
C GLY A 103 -5.04 -6.30 2.25
N THR A 104 -3.87 -6.93 2.18
CA THR A 104 -3.67 -8.32 2.54
C THR A 104 -2.84 -8.42 3.80
N SER A 105 -3.33 -9.14 4.82
CA SER A 105 -2.63 -9.36 6.09
C SER A 105 -2.19 -8.02 6.71
N MET A 106 -0.88 -7.76 6.80
CA MET A 106 -0.34 -6.47 7.28
C MET A 106 -0.97 -5.28 6.54
N GLY A 107 -1.18 -5.40 5.22
CA GLY A 107 -1.84 -4.36 4.42
C GLY A 107 -3.27 -4.09 4.88
N GLY A 108 -3.96 -5.10 5.38
CA GLY A 108 -5.29 -4.95 6.00
C GLY A 108 -5.21 -4.16 7.31
N LEU A 109 -4.23 -4.45 8.15
CA LEU A 109 -4.00 -3.69 9.39
C LEU A 109 -3.68 -2.24 9.09
N MET A 110 -2.85 -1.99 8.08
CA MET A 110 -2.54 -0.64 7.62
C MET A 110 -3.80 0.10 7.17
N THR A 111 -4.72 -0.61 6.50
CA THR A 111 -5.98 -0.03 6.04
C THR A 111 -6.84 0.44 7.22
N PHE A 112 -6.96 -0.37 8.26
CA PHE A 112 -7.68 0.03 9.47
C PHE A 112 -7.05 1.26 10.10
N ALA A 113 -5.72 1.29 10.21
CA ALA A 113 -5.00 2.42 10.80
C ALA A 113 -5.13 3.70 9.96
N LEU A 114 -5.02 3.59 8.63
CA LEU A 114 -5.22 4.73 7.73
C LEU A 114 -6.61 5.33 7.89
N ASN A 115 -7.62 4.47 7.95
CA ASN A 115 -9.00 4.93 8.11
C ASN A 115 -9.24 5.60 9.46
N ALA A 116 -8.63 5.09 10.52
CA ALA A 116 -8.77 5.66 11.87
C ALA A 116 -8.03 6.99 12.02
N LEU A 117 -6.80 7.08 11.49
CA LEU A 117 -5.95 8.25 11.65
C LEU A 117 -6.26 9.37 10.66
N TYR A 118 -6.74 9.03 9.48
CA TYR A 118 -7.04 9.99 8.40
C TYR A 118 -8.49 9.81 7.93
N PRO A 119 -9.48 10.27 8.70
CA PRO A 119 -10.90 10.12 8.34
C PRO A 119 -11.19 10.71 6.97
N GLY A 120 -11.91 9.96 6.14
CA GLY A 120 -12.26 10.38 4.79
C GLY A 120 -11.24 10.00 3.71
N LEU A 121 -10.06 9.52 4.08
CA LEU A 121 -9.04 9.09 3.11
C LEU A 121 -9.46 7.78 2.43
N VAL A 122 -9.88 6.79 3.20
CA VAL A 122 -10.24 5.46 2.69
C VAL A 122 -11.74 5.46 2.35
N THR A 123 -12.05 5.31 1.06
CA THR A 123 -13.44 5.31 0.59
C THR A 123 -14.08 3.94 0.65
N ARG A 124 -13.31 2.91 0.33
CA ARG A 124 -13.72 1.51 0.35
C ARG A 124 -12.50 0.65 0.61
N ALA A 125 -12.73 -0.54 1.15
CA ALA A 125 -11.63 -1.46 1.41
C ALA A 125 -12.05 -2.90 1.18
N VAL A 126 -11.12 -3.68 0.61
CA VAL A 126 -11.17 -5.14 0.62
C VAL A 126 -10.05 -5.58 1.53
N ILE A 127 -10.42 -6.24 2.61
CA ILE A 127 -9.48 -6.76 3.61
C ILE A 127 -9.39 -8.26 3.40
N ASN A 128 -8.21 -8.72 3.05
CA ASN A 128 -7.96 -10.12 2.73
C ASN A 128 -7.03 -10.74 3.78
N ASP A 129 -7.39 -11.92 4.25
CA ASP A 129 -6.57 -12.76 5.14
C ASP A 129 -6.24 -12.11 6.49
N ILE A 130 -7.10 -11.21 6.99
CA ILE A 130 -7.04 -10.65 8.34
C ILE A 130 -8.36 -9.97 8.69
N GLY A 131 -8.68 -9.93 10.00
CA GLY A 131 -9.80 -9.17 10.53
C GLY A 131 -9.31 -8.12 11.54
N PRO A 132 -10.22 -7.34 12.13
CA PRO A 132 -9.86 -6.32 13.12
C PRO A 132 -9.31 -6.93 14.43
N GLU A 133 -9.53 -8.21 14.66
CA GLU A 133 -8.96 -8.96 15.77
C GLU A 133 -8.06 -10.07 15.26
N ILE A 134 -6.91 -10.26 15.89
CA ILE A 134 -5.93 -11.27 15.51
C ILE A 134 -5.75 -12.24 16.67
N ALA A 135 -5.93 -13.54 16.39
CA ALA A 135 -5.66 -14.58 17.38
C ALA A 135 -4.16 -14.64 17.67
N GLU A 136 -3.80 -14.66 18.96
CA GLU A 136 -2.41 -14.74 19.40
C GLU A 136 -1.68 -15.94 18.80
N ALA A 137 -2.35 -17.10 18.74
CA ALA A 137 -1.79 -18.29 18.13
C ALA A 137 -1.44 -18.12 16.66
N GLY A 138 -2.21 -17.31 15.92
CA GLY A 138 -1.92 -16.96 14.54
C GLY A 138 -0.68 -16.06 14.41
N LEU A 139 -0.54 -15.07 15.28
CA LEU A 139 0.62 -14.17 15.31
C LEU A 139 1.91 -14.95 15.58
N ASN A 140 1.89 -15.90 16.47
CA ASN A 140 3.07 -16.66 16.85
C ASN A 140 3.59 -17.59 15.74
N ARG A 141 2.86 -17.73 14.63
CA ARG A 141 3.29 -18.52 13.48
C ARG A 141 3.99 -17.68 12.40
N ILE A 142 3.96 -16.37 12.52
CA ILE A 142 4.59 -15.44 11.59
C ILE A 142 6.06 -15.11 12.03
#